data_5618097f79afc58cbab99e5b0c890b1f
#
_entry.id   5618097f79afc58cbab99e5b0c890b1f
#
_cell.length_a   1.000
_cell.length_b   1.000
_cell.length_c   1.000
_cell.angle_alpha   90.00
_cell.angle_beta   90.00
_cell.angle_gamma   90.00
#
_symmetry.space_group_name_H-M   'P 1'
#
loop_
_entity.id
_entity.type
_entity.pdbx_description
1 polymer ?
#
loop_
_entity_poly.entity_id
_entity_poly.type
_entity_poly.pdbx_seq_one_letter_code
_entity_poly.pdbx_strand_id
1 'polypeptide(L)'
;MLAVDEDRVIADLRTLAEFGKAGAGVNRPALSEADFSARQWLWHQMQAAGLETTIDGISTVYGRSPAEQSILLGSHSDSVPYGGWLDGALGVIFALELARASRADRSSIGIDVISFADEEGTWLACLGSRVFCGELTESRLADLQSKNGERLSDRLQQLGLLDRPLARLDPQRHRAYLEAHIEQGPRLEADGIDVGIVTAIVGMRRYVVRFVGRADHAGTTPMTMRRDAAMAMFGFATSLAGALGAAGGADAVWNFGVVTVRPGAGNVVPAEAELMVEFRNPSPVLLDQMETAFHAAVQAADGTQSVPVSSTPNVSLKGAAMNPDLVDMLVAAATETGASHVLMPSGAGHDAMILASHIPAAMLFVPSIGGRSHDTSENTSEVDIRRGFKAFAAGADKTIERLARASGTPAAVSKRQKERTS
;
A
#
# COMPACT_ATOMS: atom_id res chain seq x y z
N MET A 1 -25.66 8.97 -10.02
CA MET A 1 -24.22 8.90 -10.40
C MET A 1 -23.65 10.31 -10.51
N LEU A 2 -22.50 10.55 -9.93
CA LEU A 2 -21.72 11.79 -10.04
C LEU A 2 -21.38 12.07 -11.51
N ALA A 3 -21.41 13.34 -11.91
CA ALA A 3 -21.06 13.76 -13.27
C ALA A 3 -19.52 13.94 -13.35
N VAL A 4 -18.83 12.84 -13.62
CA VAL A 4 -17.35 12.76 -13.67
C VAL A 4 -16.80 13.00 -15.07
N ASP A 5 -15.54 13.46 -15.14
CA ASP A 5 -14.81 13.72 -16.38
C ASP A 5 -13.57 12.82 -16.48
N GLU A 6 -13.68 11.75 -17.27
CA GLU A 6 -12.62 10.76 -17.45
C GLU A 6 -11.41 11.31 -18.19
N ASP A 7 -11.61 12.28 -19.09
CA ASP A 7 -10.50 12.90 -19.84
C ASP A 7 -9.65 13.76 -18.90
N ARG A 8 -10.30 14.43 -17.93
CA ARG A 8 -9.60 15.19 -16.90
C ARG A 8 -8.81 14.27 -15.96
N VAL A 9 -9.32 13.08 -15.61
CA VAL A 9 -8.55 12.08 -14.83
C VAL A 9 -7.26 11.75 -15.54
N ILE A 10 -7.29 11.41 -16.84
CA ILE A 10 -6.07 11.10 -17.60
C ILE A 10 -5.13 12.31 -17.68
N ALA A 11 -5.67 13.49 -17.92
CA ALA A 11 -4.88 14.71 -18.00
C ALA A 11 -4.17 15.05 -16.67
N ASP A 12 -4.87 14.90 -15.54
CA ASP A 12 -4.32 15.15 -14.21
C ASP A 12 -3.27 14.11 -13.80
N LEU A 13 -3.48 12.82 -14.12
CA LEU A 13 -2.47 11.77 -13.93
C LEU A 13 -1.18 12.10 -14.69
N ARG A 14 -1.30 12.52 -15.96
CA ARG A 14 -0.15 12.93 -16.77
C ARG A 14 0.53 14.18 -16.22
N THR A 15 -0.24 15.14 -15.73
CA THR A 15 0.30 16.36 -15.10
C THR A 15 1.07 16.01 -13.81
N LEU A 16 0.50 15.15 -12.98
CA LEU A 16 1.15 14.69 -11.75
C LEU A 16 2.45 13.91 -12.05
N ALA A 17 2.50 13.16 -13.15
CA ALA A 17 3.69 12.43 -13.60
C ALA A 17 4.84 13.36 -14.06
N GLU A 18 4.59 14.61 -14.42
CA GLU A 18 5.68 15.55 -14.78
C GLU A 18 6.52 15.96 -13.55
N PHE A 19 5.95 15.87 -12.32
CA PHE A 19 6.72 16.11 -11.10
C PHE A 19 7.63 14.92 -10.79
N GLY A 20 8.93 15.13 -10.96
CA GLY A 20 9.94 14.10 -10.80
C GLY A 20 10.07 13.13 -11.98
N LYS A 21 9.62 13.50 -13.17
CA LYS A 21 9.69 12.67 -14.37
C LYS A 21 11.08 12.05 -14.58
N ALA A 22 11.13 10.75 -14.75
CA ALA A 22 12.33 9.97 -14.94
C ALA A 22 12.11 8.90 -16.01
N GLY A 23 12.43 9.23 -17.28
CA GLY A 23 12.11 8.34 -18.40
C GLY A 23 10.60 8.20 -18.60
N ALA A 24 10.11 6.97 -18.55
CA ALA A 24 8.67 6.65 -18.64
C ALA A 24 7.95 6.73 -17.28
N GLY A 25 8.69 6.69 -16.17
CA GLY A 25 8.17 6.76 -14.80
C GLY A 25 8.57 8.04 -14.08
N VAL A 26 8.64 7.97 -12.75
CA VAL A 26 8.93 9.11 -11.88
C VAL A 26 10.01 8.77 -10.84
N ASN A 27 10.73 9.79 -10.39
CA ASN A 27 11.61 9.72 -9.22
C ASN A 27 11.14 10.80 -8.23
N ARG A 28 10.17 10.43 -7.40
CA ARG A 28 9.46 11.33 -6.48
C ARG A 28 9.39 10.74 -5.06
N PRO A 29 10.55 10.39 -4.46
CA PRO A 29 10.56 9.92 -3.08
C PRO A 29 9.94 10.93 -2.14
N ALA A 30 9.31 10.45 -1.09
CA ALA A 30 8.63 11.30 -0.10
C ALA A 30 9.53 12.45 0.38
N LEU A 31 8.93 13.63 0.53
CA LEU A 31 9.58 14.88 0.95
C LEU A 31 10.73 15.36 0.04
N SER A 32 10.96 14.75 -1.12
CA SER A 32 11.86 15.34 -2.14
C SER A 32 11.26 16.65 -2.68
N GLU A 33 12.06 17.46 -3.39
CA GLU A 33 11.55 18.68 -4.04
C GLU A 33 10.44 18.36 -5.07
N ALA A 34 10.58 17.24 -5.77
CA ALA A 34 9.58 16.76 -6.73
C ALA A 34 8.27 16.38 -6.02
N ASP A 35 8.36 15.65 -4.91
CA ASP A 35 7.19 15.28 -4.11
C ASP A 35 6.51 16.51 -3.50
N PHE A 36 7.28 17.43 -2.94
CA PHE A 36 6.71 18.64 -2.35
C PHE A 36 6.02 19.53 -3.41
N SER A 37 6.60 19.65 -4.61
CA SER A 37 5.98 20.37 -5.73
C SER A 37 4.69 19.70 -6.21
N ALA A 38 4.68 18.36 -6.29
CA ALA A 38 3.48 17.58 -6.61
C ALA A 38 2.36 17.79 -5.57
N ARG A 39 2.71 17.78 -4.27
CA ARG A 39 1.78 18.02 -3.17
C ARG A 39 1.23 19.45 -3.17
N GLN A 40 2.03 20.45 -3.51
CA GLN A 40 1.55 21.81 -3.69
C GLN A 40 0.56 21.92 -4.87
N TRP A 41 0.83 21.22 -5.97
CA TRP A 41 -0.11 21.15 -7.09
C TRP A 41 -1.42 20.47 -6.67
N LEU A 42 -1.37 19.33 -5.97
CA LEU A 42 -2.55 18.65 -5.44
C LEU A 42 -3.34 19.55 -4.49
N TRP A 43 -2.66 20.26 -3.60
CA TRP A 43 -3.29 21.23 -2.70
C TRP A 43 -4.10 22.29 -3.48
N HIS A 44 -3.54 22.86 -4.53
CA HIS A 44 -4.24 23.83 -5.38
C HIS A 44 -5.42 23.20 -6.11
N GLN A 45 -5.29 21.95 -6.61
CA GLN A 45 -6.38 21.25 -7.29
C GLN A 45 -7.54 20.93 -6.35
N MET A 46 -7.26 20.50 -5.14
CA MET A 46 -8.28 20.24 -4.10
C MET A 46 -8.97 21.56 -3.69
N GLN A 47 -8.22 22.66 -3.57
CA GLN A 47 -8.80 23.97 -3.29
C GLN A 47 -9.73 24.43 -4.42
N ALA A 48 -9.31 24.26 -5.68
CA ALA A 48 -10.14 24.57 -6.84
C ALA A 48 -11.40 23.69 -6.92
N ALA A 49 -11.34 22.46 -6.41
CA ALA A 49 -12.50 21.58 -6.23
C ALA A 49 -13.47 22.06 -5.13
N GLY A 50 -13.12 23.09 -4.35
CA GLY A 50 -13.95 23.66 -3.31
C GLY A 50 -13.79 23.01 -1.93
N LEU A 51 -12.70 22.30 -1.73
CA LEU A 51 -12.34 21.70 -0.44
C LEU A 51 -11.55 22.70 0.42
N GLU A 52 -11.72 22.64 1.74
CA GLU A 52 -10.80 23.26 2.69
C GLU A 52 -9.52 22.41 2.75
N THR A 53 -8.41 22.96 2.27
CA THR A 53 -7.23 22.16 1.96
C THR A 53 -6.03 22.54 2.81
N THR A 54 -5.33 21.52 3.33
CA THR A 54 -4.11 21.67 4.13
C THR A 54 -2.99 20.79 3.59
N ILE A 55 -1.73 21.24 3.73
CA ILE A 55 -0.53 20.40 3.75
C ILE A 55 -0.07 20.40 5.20
N ASP A 56 -0.12 19.25 5.83
CA ASP A 56 0.13 19.09 7.26
C ASP A 56 1.62 19.03 7.65
N GLY A 57 1.90 18.84 8.93
CA GLY A 57 3.24 18.84 9.51
C GLY A 57 4.16 17.70 9.06
N ILE A 58 3.65 16.69 8.35
CA ILE A 58 4.42 15.62 7.72
C ILE A 58 4.24 15.55 6.20
N SER A 59 3.67 16.60 5.59
CA SER A 59 3.43 16.71 4.16
C SER A 59 2.21 15.94 3.62
N THR A 60 1.35 15.35 4.45
CA THR A 60 0.06 14.83 3.99
C THR A 60 -0.80 15.95 3.45
N VAL A 61 -1.37 15.79 2.26
CA VAL A 61 -2.32 16.75 1.66
C VAL A 61 -3.73 16.27 1.96
N TYR A 62 -4.50 17.09 2.66
CA TYR A 62 -5.86 16.76 3.04
C TYR A 62 -6.83 17.86 2.60
N GLY A 63 -7.85 17.47 1.86
CA GLY A 63 -8.94 18.31 1.40
C GLY A 63 -10.26 17.91 2.06
N ARG A 64 -10.81 18.80 2.87
CA ARG A 64 -12.04 18.62 3.65
C ARG A 64 -13.23 19.21 2.89
N SER A 65 -14.28 18.43 2.69
CA SER A 65 -15.56 18.90 2.16
C SER A 65 -16.34 19.70 3.24
N PRO A 66 -17.29 20.54 2.84
CA PRO A 66 -18.10 21.33 3.79
C PRO A 66 -19.14 20.51 4.58
N ALA A 67 -19.39 19.25 4.20
CA ALA A 67 -20.35 18.39 4.88
C ALA A 67 -19.85 18.00 6.31
N GLU A 68 -20.77 17.69 7.23
CA GLU A 68 -20.43 17.23 8.57
C GLU A 68 -19.84 15.82 8.57
N GLN A 69 -20.37 14.94 7.72
CA GLN A 69 -19.87 13.57 7.52
C GLN A 69 -19.38 13.38 6.08
N SER A 70 -18.41 12.52 5.92
CA SER A 70 -17.79 12.25 4.62
C SER A 70 -17.37 10.80 4.47
N ILE A 71 -17.18 10.39 3.22
CA ILE A 71 -16.26 9.32 2.88
C ILE A 71 -14.90 9.93 2.59
N LEU A 72 -13.84 9.26 3.03
CA LEU A 72 -12.45 9.63 2.76
C LEU A 72 -11.99 8.82 1.56
N LEU A 73 -11.51 9.49 0.52
CA LEU A 73 -10.96 8.89 -0.69
C LEU A 73 -9.53 9.33 -0.88
N GLY A 74 -8.68 8.46 -1.37
CA GLY A 74 -7.30 8.81 -1.68
C GLY A 74 -6.36 7.63 -1.70
N SER A 75 -5.08 7.92 -1.60
CA SER A 75 -3.93 7.04 -1.54
C SER A 75 -2.69 7.90 -1.22
N HIS A 76 -1.53 7.63 -1.83
CA HIS A 76 -0.31 8.42 -1.74
C HIS A 76 0.09 9.02 -3.10
N SER A 77 1.07 9.91 -3.11
CA SER A 77 1.62 10.50 -4.33
C SER A 77 3.14 10.44 -4.41
N ASP A 78 3.83 10.03 -3.34
CA ASP A 78 5.25 9.69 -3.39
C ASP A 78 5.49 8.39 -4.15
N SER A 79 6.70 8.15 -4.58
CA SER A 79 7.13 6.93 -5.27
C SER A 79 8.41 6.38 -4.68
N VAL A 80 8.69 5.10 -4.90
CA VAL A 80 10.05 4.57 -4.77
C VAL A 80 11.00 5.33 -5.72
N PRO A 81 12.32 5.36 -5.46
CA PRO A 81 13.28 5.90 -6.42
C PRO A 81 13.15 5.22 -7.80
N TYR A 82 12.97 6.03 -8.85
CA TYR A 82 12.76 5.54 -10.22
C TYR A 82 11.59 4.55 -10.34
N GLY A 83 10.47 4.88 -9.71
CA GLY A 83 9.24 4.10 -9.71
C GLY A 83 8.29 4.41 -10.87
N GLY A 84 7.09 3.84 -10.74
CA GLY A 84 5.98 4.08 -11.66
C GLY A 84 5.32 5.45 -11.48
N TRP A 85 4.46 5.79 -12.42
CA TRP A 85 3.76 7.08 -12.41
C TRP A 85 2.30 6.99 -11.93
N LEU A 86 1.79 5.75 -11.78
CA LEU A 86 0.41 5.46 -11.38
C LEU A 86 0.30 4.98 -9.95
N ASP A 87 1.38 4.40 -9.41
CA ASP A 87 1.45 3.86 -8.05
C ASP A 87 1.03 4.92 -7.03
N GLY A 88 -0.04 4.66 -6.27
CA GLY A 88 -0.70 5.59 -5.37
C GLY A 88 -1.37 6.79 -6.06
N ALA A 89 -0.68 7.43 -7.00
CA ALA A 89 -1.14 8.61 -7.73
C ALA A 89 -2.53 8.43 -8.36
N LEU A 90 -2.82 7.23 -8.87
CA LEU A 90 -4.11 6.88 -9.46
C LEU A 90 -5.27 7.09 -8.47
N GLY A 91 -5.14 6.59 -7.26
CA GLY A 91 -6.16 6.71 -6.21
C GLY A 91 -6.41 8.16 -5.79
N VAL A 92 -5.35 8.96 -5.69
CA VAL A 92 -5.46 10.39 -5.35
C VAL A 92 -6.20 11.17 -6.44
N ILE A 93 -5.89 10.92 -7.72
CA ILE A 93 -6.55 11.62 -8.84
C ILE A 93 -8.00 11.15 -9.00
N PHE A 94 -8.31 9.86 -8.80
CA PHE A 94 -9.68 9.39 -8.78
C PHE A 94 -10.50 10.09 -7.69
N ALA A 95 -9.95 10.20 -6.49
CA ALA A 95 -10.57 10.90 -5.37
C ALA A 95 -10.82 12.38 -5.67
N LEU A 96 -9.83 13.06 -6.26
CA LEU A 96 -9.91 14.47 -6.64
C LEU A 96 -11.04 14.73 -7.63
N GLU A 97 -11.16 13.88 -8.67
CA GLU A 97 -12.22 14.03 -9.66
C GLU A 97 -13.61 13.80 -9.05
N LEU A 98 -13.75 12.82 -8.15
CA LEU A 98 -15.00 12.58 -7.45
C LEU A 98 -15.40 13.76 -6.54
N ALA A 99 -14.43 14.39 -5.88
CA ALA A 99 -14.68 15.60 -5.09
C ALA A 99 -15.16 16.77 -5.97
N ARG A 100 -14.57 16.96 -7.16
CA ARG A 100 -15.03 17.97 -8.13
C ARG A 100 -16.47 17.71 -8.59
N ALA A 101 -16.80 16.46 -8.88
CA ALA A 101 -18.13 16.05 -9.32
C ALA A 101 -19.18 16.22 -8.19
N SER A 102 -18.81 15.95 -6.95
CA SER A 102 -19.69 16.05 -5.77
C SER A 102 -20.04 17.49 -5.39
N ARG A 103 -19.26 18.49 -5.82
CA ARG A 103 -19.52 19.93 -5.54
C ARG A 103 -20.90 20.36 -6.02
N ALA A 104 -21.40 19.76 -7.08
CA ALA A 104 -22.73 20.03 -7.63
C ALA A 104 -23.86 19.26 -6.92
N ASP A 105 -23.52 18.22 -6.16
CA ASP A 105 -24.45 17.40 -5.42
C ASP A 105 -24.59 17.91 -3.97
N ARG A 106 -25.82 18.10 -3.51
CA ARG A 106 -26.13 18.52 -2.12
C ARG A 106 -26.32 17.31 -1.21
N SER A 107 -25.50 16.28 -1.35
CA SER A 107 -25.53 15.13 -0.45
C SER A 107 -25.19 15.55 0.98
N SER A 108 -25.82 14.92 1.97
CA SER A 108 -25.48 15.09 3.39
C SER A 108 -24.12 14.47 3.75
N ILE A 109 -23.60 13.58 2.88
CA ILE A 109 -22.30 12.93 3.01
C ILE A 109 -21.36 13.55 1.98
N GLY A 110 -20.27 14.13 2.43
CA GLY A 110 -19.24 14.73 1.57
C GLY A 110 -18.21 13.74 1.08
N ILE A 111 -17.34 14.21 0.19
CA ILE A 111 -16.12 13.51 -0.22
C ILE A 111 -14.93 14.32 0.28
N ASP A 112 -14.17 13.75 1.21
CA ASP A 112 -12.87 14.26 1.61
C ASP A 112 -11.78 13.55 0.81
N VAL A 113 -10.73 14.28 0.43
CA VAL A 113 -9.62 13.76 -0.39
C VAL A 113 -8.33 13.78 0.40
N ILE A 114 -7.55 12.71 0.33
CA ILE A 114 -6.26 12.65 1.01
C ILE A 114 -5.17 12.09 0.08
N SER A 115 -3.97 12.68 0.19
CA SER A 115 -2.73 12.12 -0.33
C SER A 115 -1.78 11.96 0.85
N PHE A 116 -1.65 10.75 1.34
CA PHE A 116 -0.78 10.43 2.47
C PHE A 116 0.69 10.66 2.13
N ALA A 117 1.50 10.96 3.15
CA ALA A 117 2.93 11.15 3.01
C ALA A 117 3.68 9.84 3.29
N ASP A 118 4.72 9.55 2.49
CA ASP A 118 5.70 8.49 2.74
C ASP A 118 5.05 7.10 2.90
N GLU A 119 4.16 6.72 1.99
CA GLU A 119 3.63 5.37 1.97
C GLU A 119 4.76 4.37 1.66
N GLU A 120 5.62 4.71 0.71
CA GLU A 120 6.74 3.90 0.21
C GLU A 120 7.91 3.72 1.21
N GLY A 121 7.90 4.46 2.31
CA GLY A 121 8.82 4.26 3.43
C GLY A 121 10.24 4.76 3.20
N THR A 122 10.39 5.99 2.81
CA THR A 122 11.68 6.70 2.88
C THR A 122 12.16 6.79 4.33
N TRP A 123 11.27 7.16 5.25
CA TRP A 123 11.47 7.14 6.71
C TRP A 123 10.70 6.01 7.38
N LEU A 124 9.41 5.84 7.05
CA LEU A 124 8.56 4.79 7.60
C LEU A 124 7.40 4.48 6.65
N ALA A 125 7.26 3.22 6.24
CA ALA A 125 6.14 2.80 5.39
C ALA A 125 4.79 3.19 6.00
N CYS A 126 3.90 3.73 5.16
CA CYS A 126 2.60 4.27 5.55
C CYS A 126 2.69 5.36 6.64
N LEU A 127 3.74 6.20 6.63
CA LEU A 127 3.94 7.25 7.63
C LEU A 127 2.72 8.15 7.77
N GLY A 128 2.18 8.64 6.65
CA GLY A 128 1.04 9.55 6.60
C GLY A 128 -0.21 8.97 7.21
N SER A 129 -0.62 7.78 6.79
CA SER A 129 -1.81 7.11 7.31
C SER A 129 -1.66 6.72 8.79
N ARG A 130 -0.48 6.29 9.24
CA ARG A 130 -0.19 6.02 10.65
C ARG A 130 -0.31 7.27 11.51
N VAL A 131 0.24 8.39 11.06
CA VAL A 131 0.12 9.67 11.76
C VAL A 131 -1.33 10.13 11.77
N PHE A 132 -2.01 10.05 10.64
CA PHE A 132 -3.43 10.40 10.51
C PHE A 132 -4.30 9.60 11.47
N CYS A 133 -4.06 8.30 11.60
CA CYS A 133 -4.78 7.41 12.52
C CYS A 133 -4.31 7.49 13.99
N GLY A 134 -3.28 8.30 14.30
CA GLY A 134 -2.79 8.45 15.67
C GLY A 134 -1.95 7.27 16.18
N GLU A 135 -1.42 6.41 15.29
CA GLU A 135 -0.58 5.26 15.67
C GLU A 135 0.85 5.65 16.07
N LEU A 136 1.27 6.87 15.76
CA LEU A 136 2.62 7.37 16.05
C LEU A 136 2.58 8.52 17.06
N THR A 137 3.44 8.42 18.08
CA THR A 137 3.67 9.50 19.05
C THR A 137 4.64 10.53 18.49
N GLU A 138 4.61 11.76 19.01
CA GLU A 138 5.55 12.82 18.63
C GLU A 138 7.02 12.41 18.86
N SER A 139 7.31 11.72 19.97
CA SER A 139 8.65 11.20 20.24
C SER A 139 9.11 10.21 19.18
N ARG A 140 8.22 9.32 18.71
CA ARG A 140 8.54 8.36 17.66
C ARG A 140 8.81 9.05 16.32
N LEU A 141 8.05 10.10 15.99
CA LEU A 141 8.28 10.90 14.78
C LEU A 141 9.65 11.61 14.82
N ALA A 142 10.03 12.16 15.99
CA ALA A 142 11.31 12.84 16.17
C ALA A 142 12.53 11.91 15.99
N ASP A 143 12.37 10.61 16.26
CA ASP A 143 13.43 9.60 16.14
C ASP A 143 13.58 9.01 14.74
N LEU A 144 12.66 9.30 13.80
CA LEU A 144 12.69 8.71 12.47
C LEU A 144 13.89 9.23 11.66
N GLN A 145 14.57 8.28 11.02
CA GLN A 145 15.67 8.53 10.10
C GLN A 145 15.47 7.74 8.81
N SER A 146 15.83 8.34 7.69
CA SER A 146 15.87 7.66 6.40
C SER A 146 16.98 6.60 6.37
N LYS A 147 16.97 5.74 5.36
CA LYS A 147 18.03 4.74 5.13
C LYS A 147 19.44 5.37 5.01
N ASN A 148 19.51 6.65 4.65
CA ASN A 148 20.78 7.41 4.53
C ASN A 148 21.14 8.17 5.80
N GLY A 149 20.37 8.02 6.89
CA GLY A 149 20.62 8.66 8.19
C GLY A 149 20.12 10.11 8.29
N GLU A 150 19.38 10.62 7.30
CA GLU A 150 18.73 11.93 7.39
C GLU A 150 17.57 11.87 8.38
N ARG A 151 17.47 12.84 9.29
CA ARG A 151 16.35 12.92 10.25
C ARG A 151 15.13 13.49 9.59
N LEU A 152 13.96 12.90 9.88
CA LEU A 152 12.68 13.41 9.38
C LEU A 152 12.46 14.87 9.80
N SER A 153 12.73 15.21 11.07
CA SER A 153 12.60 16.58 11.59
C SER A 153 13.39 17.62 10.81
N ASP A 154 14.64 17.28 10.42
CA ASP A 154 15.51 18.20 9.69
C ASP A 154 14.94 18.47 8.28
N ARG A 155 14.42 17.43 7.65
CA ARG A 155 13.79 17.56 6.33
C ARG A 155 12.49 18.37 6.38
N LEU A 156 11.63 18.11 7.37
CA LEU A 156 10.40 18.86 7.59
C LEU A 156 10.68 20.35 7.89
N GLN A 157 11.73 20.66 8.65
CA GLN A 157 12.16 22.02 8.91
C GLN A 157 12.61 22.73 7.63
N GLN A 158 13.40 22.07 6.76
CA GLN A 158 13.81 22.63 5.45
C GLN A 158 12.61 22.96 4.56
N LEU A 159 11.55 22.17 4.62
CA LEU A 159 10.31 22.40 3.84
C LEU A 159 9.33 23.37 4.53
N GLY A 160 9.63 23.85 5.74
CA GLY A 160 8.74 24.75 6.51
C GLY A 160 7.46 24.05 6.97
N LEU A 161 7.53 22.76 7.28
CA LEU A 161 6.38 21.94 7.67
C LEU A 161 6.37 21.60 9.17
N LEU A 162 7.52 21.59 9.84
CA LEU A 162 7.73 20.99 11.17
C LEU A 162 6.71 21.46 12.24
N ASP A 163 6.29 22.72 12.18
CA ASP A 163 5.38 23.30 13.18
C ASP A 163 3.92 23.36 12.71
N ARG A 164 3.60 22.78 11.57
CA ARG A 164 2.22 22.73 11.07
C ARG A 164 1.41 21.69 11.84
N PRO A 165 0.12 21.95 12.06
CA PRO A 165 -0.77 20.97 12.69
C PRO A 165 -0.84 19.71 11.80
N LEU A 166 -0.98 18.55 12.45
CA LEU A 166 -1.16 17.27 11.78
C LEU A 166 -2.62 17.02 11.47
N ALA A 167 -2.92 16.57 10.25
CA ALA A 167 -4.24 16.07 9.92
C ALA A 167 -4.52 14.80 10.74
N ARG A 168 -5.78 14.63 11.17
CA ARG A 168 -6.20 13.52 12.04
C ARG A 168 -7.49 12.88 11.57
N LEU A 169 -7.55 11.56 11.72
CA LEU A 169 -8.78 10.81 11.51
C LEU A 169 -9.83 11.20 12.58
N ASP A 170 -11.02 11.49 12.11
CA ASP A 170 -12.21 11.64 12.94
C ASP A 170 -13.24 10.59 12.53
N PRO A 171 -13.43 9.50 13.29
CA PRO A 171 -14.37 8.43 12.93
C PRO A 171 -15.84 8.87 12.93
N GLN A 172 -16.18 10.01 13.56
CA GLN A 172 -17.53 10.57 13.50
C GLN A 172 -17.78 11.26 12.17
N ARG A 173 -16.73 11.82 11.56
CA ARG A 173 -16.75 12.44 10.25
C ARG A 173 -16.46 11.45 9.13
N HIS A 174 -15.33 10.76 9.19
CA HIS A 174 -14.85 9.83 8.15
C HIS A 174 -15.53 8.48 8.32
N ARG A 175 -16.64 8.28 7.60
CA ARG A 175 -17.54 7.11 7.78
C ARG A 175 -17.07 5.87 7.02
N ALA A 176 -16.23 6.04 6.01
CA ALA A 176 -15.59 4.98 5.23
C ALA A 176 -14.34 5.52 4.54
N TYR A 177 -13.41 4.64 4.21
CA TYR A 177 -12.26 4.90 3.34
C TYR A 177 -12.31 4.01 2.11
N LEU A 178 -12.15 4.60 0.92
CA LEU A 178 -12.01 3.86 -0.33
C LEU A 178 -10.72 4.28 -1.03
N GLU A 179 -9.96 3.30 -1.49
CA GLU A 179 -8.71 3.49 -2.22
C GLU A 179 -8.76 2.76 -3.56
N ALA A 180 -8.48 3.47 -4.64
CA ALA A 180 -8.20 2.86 -5.94
C ALA A 180 -6.70 2.78 -6.14
N HIS A 181 -6.23 1.67 -6.72
CA HIS A 181 -4.81 1.45 -6.94
C HIS A 181 -4.56 0.61 -8.19
N ILE A 182 -3.35 0.54 -8.68
CA ILE A 182 -2.92 -0.48 -9.64
C ILE A 182 -2.73 -1.82 -8.92
N GLU A 183 -2.89 -2.95 -9.60
CA GLU A 183 -2.72 -4.28 -9.00
C GLU A 183 -1.29 -4.53 -8.50
N GLN A 184 -0.30 -3.90 -9.12
CA GLN A 184 1.13 -4.19 -8.91
C GLN A 184 1.49 -5.67 -9.17
N GLY A 185 0.66 -6.35 -9.94
CA GLY A 185 0.77 -7.77 -10.25
C GLY A 185 0.17 -8.09 -11.62
N PRO A 186 0.37 -9.32 -12.12
CA PRO A 186 0.02 -9.69 -13.49
C PRO A 186 -1.37 -10.32 -13.66
N ARG A 187 -2.14 -10.53 -12.58
CA ARG A 187 -3.29 -11.40 -12.59
C ARG A 187 -4.45 -10.83 -13.40
N LEU A 188 -4.81 -9.57 -13.19
CA LEU A 188 -5.94 -8.95 -13.89
C LEU A 188 -5.69 -8.88 -15.39
N GLU A 189 -4.49 -8.48 -15.81
CA GLU A 189 -4.11 -8.47 -17.23
C GLU A 189 -4.15 -9.89 -17.83
N ALA A 190 -3.52 -10.87 -17.15
CA ALA A 190 -3.46 -12.25 -17.64
C ALA A 190 -4.85 -12.90 -17.79
N ASP A 191 -5.77 -12.58 -16.90
CA ASP A 191 -7.14 -13.12 -16.90
C ASP A 191 -8.11 -12.26 -17.72
N GLY A 192 -7.67 -11.11 -18.26
CA GLY A 192 -8.51 -10.17 -19.04
C GLY A 192 -9.64 -9.56 -18.22
N ILE A 193 -9.38 -9.26 -16.93
CA ILE A 193 -10.37 -8.74 -15.97
C ILE A 193 -10.13 -7.24 -15.78
N ASP A 194 -11.22 -6.46 -15.83
CA ASP A 194 -11.16 -5.00 -15.79
C ASP A 194 -10.81 -4.45 -14.41
N VAL A 195 -11.30 -5.07 -13.31
CA VAL A 195 -11.05 -4.60 -11.96
C VAL A 195 -10.91 -5.74 -10.94
N GLY A 196 -10.02 -5.56 -9.97
CA GLY A 196 -9.89 -6.40 -8.79
C GLY A 196 -10.57 -5.75 -7.58
N ILE A 197 -11.48 -6.45 -6.91
CA ILE A 197 -12.06 -5.98 -5.65
C ILE A 197 -11.27 -6.62 -4.51
N VAL A 198 -10.59 -5.79 -3.73
CA VAL A 198 -9.68 -6.28 -2.68
C VAL A 198 -10.47 -6.76 -1.47
N THR A 199 -10.22 -8.00 -1.05
CA THR A 199 -10.88 -8.60 0.13
C THR A 199 -10.04 -8.50 1.39
N ALA A 200 -8.70 -8.46 1.23
CA ALA A 200 -7.75 -8.31 2.32
C ALA A 200 -6.40 -7.81 1.79
N ILE A 201 -5.65 -7.11 2.62
CA ILE A 201 -4.24 -6.82 2.40
C ILE A 201 -3.43 -7.83 3.20
N VAL A 202 -2.46 -8.48 2.57
CA VAL A 202 -1.70 -9.57 3.19
C VAL A 202 -0.87 -9.07 4.37
N GLY A 203 -0.81 -9.88 5.42
CA GLY A 203 0.16 -9.71 6.47
C GLY A 203 1.54 -10.22 6.05
N MET A 204 2.58 -9.67 6.65
CA MET A 204 3.98 -9.99 6.34
C MET A 204 4.80 -10.19 7.59
N ARG A 205 5.71 -11.16 7.55
CA ARG A 205 6.77 -11.34 8.53
C ARG A 205 8.11 -11.38 7.80
N ARG A 206 9.11 -10.72 8.37
CA ARG A 206 10.48 -10.76 7.85
C ARG A 206 11.47 -10.95 8.99
N TYR A 207 12.41 -11.87 8.80
CA TYR A 207 13.44 -12.22 9.75
C TYR A 207 14.80 -12.22 9.10
N VAL A 208 15.84 -11.93 9.87
CA VAL A 208 17.23 -12.23 9.52
C VAL A 208 17.66 -13.47 10.30
N VAL A 209 18.06 -14.52 9.62
CA VAL A 209 18.56 -15.77 10.19
C VAL A 209 20.07 -15.81 10.02
N ARG A 210 20.80 -15.98 11.13
CA ARG A 210 22.26 -16.02 11.18
C ARG A 210 22.76 -17.39 11.54
N PHE A 211 23.80 -17.84 10.82
CA PHE A 211 24.48 -19.12 10.97
C PHE A 211 25.94 -18.86 11.32
N VAL A 212 26.45 -19.46 12.41
CA VAL A 212 27.81 -19.25 12.91
C VAL A 212 28.62 -20.55 12.82
N GLY A 213 29.42 -20.63 11.79
CA GLY A 213 30.33 -21.76 11.53
C GLY A 213 31.77 -21.49 11.99
N ARG A 214 32.74 -22.02 11.23
CA ARG A 214 34.15 -21.80 11.43
C ARG A 214 34.92 -21.79 10.11
N ALA A 215 35.76 -20.76 9.92
CA ALA A 215 36.66 -20.71 8.77
C ALA A 215 37.71 -21.79 8.85
N ASP A 216 37.81 -22.59 7.82
CA ASP A 216 38.84 -23.65 7.69
C ASP A 216 39.30 -23.69 6.22
N HIS A 217 40.43 -24.36 5.96
CA HIS A 217 40.89 -24.53 4.58
C HIS A 217 40.00 -25.50 3.79
N ALA A 218 39.44 -25.06 2.67
CA ALA A 218 38.44 -25.82 1.93
C ALA A 218 38.95 -27.16 1.34
N GLY A 219 40.25 -27.26 1.04
CA GLY A 219 40.82 -28.49 0.46
C GLY A 219 41.36 -29.49 1.48
N THR A 220 41.75 -29.07 2.68
CA THR A 220 42.40 -29.92 3.68
C THR A 220 41.49 -30.30 4.86
N THR A 221 40.40 -29.60 5.08
CA THR A 221 39.44 -29.91 6.16
C THR A 221 38.45 -30.97 5.69
N PRO A 222 38.46 -32.18 6.31
CA PRO A 222 37.50 -33.23 6.00
C PRO A 222 36.05 -32.77 6.18
N MET A 223 35.11 -33.26 5.35
CA MET A 223 33.68 -32.88 5.42
C MET A 223 33.07 -33.07 6.80
N THR A 224 33.43 -34.16 7.51
CA THR A 224 32.92 -34.47 8.85
C THR A 224 33.42 -33.55 9.96
N MET A 225 34.44 -32.74 9.71
CA MET A 225 35.01 -31.79 10.66
C MET A 225 34.60 -30.34 10.38
N ARG A 226 33.93 -30.09 9.28
CA ARG A 226 33.52 -28.73 8.89
C ARG A 226 32.36 -28.22 9.74
N ARG A 227 32.43 -26.93 10.02
CA ARG A 227 31.33 -26.12 10.58
C ARG A 227 30.98 -25.08 9.53
N ASP A 228 30.35 -25.52 8.47
CA ASP A 228 30.07 -24.73 7.27
C ASP A 228 28.74 -24.00 7.39
N ALA A 229 28.80 -22.68 7.62
CA ALA A 229 27.64 -21.83 7.80
C ALA A 229 26.76 -21.75 6.53
N ALA A 230 27.36 -21.78 5.35
CA ALA A 230 26.61 -21.71 4.10
C ALA A 230 25.83 -23.01 3.82
N MET A 231 26.45 -24.17 4.06
CA MET A 231 25.75 -25.46 3.90
C MET A 231 24.60 -25.60 4.91
N ALA A 232 24.77 -25.14 6.14
CA ALA A 232 23.70 -25.08 7.13
C ALA A 232 22.55 -24.16 6.66
N MET A 233 22.86 -22.98 6.13
CA MET A 233 21.88 -22.03 5.59
C MET A 233 21.12 -22.62 4.40
N PHE A 234 21.76 -23.27 3.43
CA PHE A 234 21.09 -23.88 2.28
C PHE A 234 20.17 -25.02 2.69
N GLY A 235 20.60 -25.86 3.63
CA GLY A 235 19.75 -26.91 4.19
C GLY A 235 18.51 -26.36 4.91
N PHE A 236 18.71 -25.32 5.72
CA PHE A 236 17.62 -24.58 6.38
C PHE A 236 16.64 -23.99 5.37
N ALA A 237 17.12 -23.25 4.36
CA ALA A 237 16.26 -22.60 3.38
C ALA A 237 15.38 -23.62 2.62
N THR A 238 15.97 -24.77 2.24
CA THR A 238 15.22 -25.85 1.56
C THR A 238 14.12 -26.43 2.47
N SER A 239 14.45 -26.73 3.71
CA SER A 239 13.48 -27.28 4.68
C SER A 239 12.39 -26.28 5.02
N LEU A 240 12.77 -25.00 5.21
CA LEU A 240 11.84 -23.93 5.53
C LEU A 240 10.84 -23.68 4.40
N ALA A 241 11.28 -23.69 3.14
CA ALA A 241 10.39 -23.50 1.99
C ALA A 241 9.24 -24.54 2.01
N GLY A 242 9.55 -25.82 2.28
CA GLY A 242 8.54 -26.86 2.43
C GLY A 242 7.60 -26.62 3.62
N ALA A 243 8.14 -26.19 4.76
CA ALA A 243 7.37 -25.93 5.97
C ALA A 243 6.42 -24.74 5.81
N LEU A 244 6.89 -23.65 5.17
CA LEU A 244 6.06 -22.47 4.89
C LEU A 244 4.91 -22.80 3.92
N GLY A 245 5.18 -23.56 2.86
CA GLY A 245 4.14 -23.99 1.92
C GLY A 245 3.09 -24.89 2.58
N ALA A 246 3.52 -25.81 3.44
CA ALA A 246 2.59 -26.68 4.17
C ALA A 246 1.73 -25.91 5.19
N ALA A 247 2.30 -24.91 5.87
CA ALA A 247 1.59 -24.13 6.89
C ALA A 247 0.68 -23.04 6.29
N GLY A 248 1.07 -22.44 5.17
CA GLY A 248 0.39 -21.27 4.61
C GLY A 248 -0.62 -21.57 3.50
N GLY A 249 -0.67 -22.81 2.99
CA GLY A 249 -1.60 -23.21 1.94
C GLY A 249 -1.31 -22.57 0.57
N ALA A 250 -2.35 -22.51 -0.28
CA ALA A 250 -2.21 -22.10 -1.68
C ALA A 250 -1.82 -20.61 -1.88
N ASP A 251 -2.21 -19.74 -0.92
CA ASP A 251 -1.95 -18.32 -0.99
C ASP A 251 -0.65 -17.90 -0.25
N ALA A 252 0.13 -18.87 0.21
CA ALA A 252 1.40 -18.60 0.88
C ALA A 252 2.45 -18.10 -0.13
N VAL A 253 3.07 -16.97 0.19
CA VAL A 253 4.20 -16.43 -0.57
C VAL A 253 5.39 -16.25 0.35
N TRP A 254 6.59 -16.64 -0.09
CA TRP A 254 7.83 -16.38 0.64
C TRP A 254 8.98 -16.03 -0.30
N ASN A 255 9.96 -15.31 0.26
CA ASN A 255 11.15 -14.89 -0.45
C ASN A 255 12.40 -14.97 0.44
N PHE A 256 13.52 -15.39 -0.15
CA PHE A 256 14.87 -15.41 0.42
C PHE A 256 15.73 -14.37 -0.30
N GLY A 257 15.34 -13.11 -0.18
CA GLY A 257 15.82 -12.02 -1.05
C GLY A 257 17.25 -11.53 -0.78
N VAL A 258 17.81 -11.79 0.42
CA VAL A 258 19.18 -11.38 0.75
C VAL A 258 19.93 -12.56 1.34
N VAL A 259 21.08 -12.87 0.74
CA VAL A 259 22.00 -13.92 1.18
C VAL A 259 23.40 -13.31 1.32
N THR A 260 23.99 -13.48 2.47
CA THR A 260 25.38 -13.05 2.72
C THR A 260 26.20 -14.21 3.26
N VAL A 261 27.38 -14.43 2.70
CA VAL A 261 28.33 -15.47 3.13
C VAL A 261 29.70 -14.85 3.37
N ARG A 262 30.30 -15.13 4.51
CA ARG A 262 31.64 -14.63 4.88
C ARG A 262 32.59 -15.78 5.20
N PRO A 263 33.90 -15.65 4.82
CA PRO A 263 34.56 -14.48 4.23
C PRO A 263 34.32 -14.30 2.72
N GLY A 264 33.60 -15.18 2.02
CA GLY A 264 33.35 -15.06 0.59
C GLY A 264 34.55 -15.44 -0.29
N ALA A 265 35.41 -16.32 0.20
CA ALA A 265 36.60 -16.79 -0.50
C ALA A 265 36.45 -18.27 -0.92
N GLY A 266 36.73 -18.59 -2.19
CA GLY A 266 36.49 -19.93 -2.75
C GLY A 266 37.32 -21.06 -2.15
N ASN A 267 38.37 -20.76 -1.40
CA ASN A 267 39.25 -21.70 -0.73
C ASN A 267 39.09 -21.76 0.80
N VAL A 268 38.04 -21.13 1.34
CA VAL A 268 37.75 -21.06 2.78
C VAL A 268 36.36 -21.62 3.04
N VAL A 269 36.20 -22.51 4.02
CA VAL A 269 34.91 -22.95 4.54
C VAL A 269 34.19 -21.73 5.16
N PRO A 270 32.94 -21.41 4.78
CA PRO A 270 32.22 -20.27 5.29
C PRO A 270 32.06 -20.26 6.83
N ALA A 271 32.53 -19.17 7.45
CA ALA A 271 32.45 -18.98 8.91
C ALA A 271 31.11 -18.37 9.34
N GLU A 272 30.51 -17.54 8.49
CA GLU A 272 29.23 -16.91 8.77
C GLU A 272 28.36 -16.93 7.50
N ALA A 273 27.04 -17.10 7.70
CA ALA A 273 26.03 -16.87 6.67
C ALA A 273 24.82 -16.16 7.28
N GLU A 274 24.19 -15.29 6.49
CA GLU A 274 22.94 -14.62 6.84
C GLU A 274 21.94 -14.79 5.72
N LEU A 275 20.70 -15.07 6.08
CA LEU A 275 19.56 -15.22 5.18
C LEU A 275 18.43 -14.30 5.63
N MET A 276 17.95 -13.43 4.76
CA MET A 276 16.71 -12.71 4.98
C MET A 276 15.55 -13.55 4.48
N VAL A 277 14.65 -13.89 5.40
CA VAL A 277 13.43 -14.67 5.16
C VAL A 277 12.24 -13.74 5.26
N GLU A 278 11.43 -13.66 4.21
CA GLU A 278 10.15 -12.97 4.20
C GLU A 278 9.05 -13.97 3.83
N PHE A 279 7.89 -13.88 4.50
CA PHE A 279 6.70 -14.65 4.13
C PHE A 279 5.43 -13.84 4.40
N ARG A 280 4.42 -14.08 3.55
CA ARG A 280 3.15 -13.35 3.51
C ARG A 280 1.97 -14.31 3.39
N ASN A 281 0.84 -13.91 3.96
CA ASN A 281 -0.43 -14.62 3.79
C ASN A 281 -1.62 -13.65 3.98
N PRO A 282 -2.70 -13.75 3.17
CA PRO A 282 -3.92 -12.95 3.38
C PRO A 282 -4.69 -13.34 4.65
N SER A 283 -4.54 -14.58 5.13
CA SER A 283 -5.15 -15.06 6.37
C SER A 283 -4.20 -14.81 7.55
N PRO A 284 -4.58 -14.00 8.56
CA PRO A 284 -3.77 -13.82 9.76
C PRO A 284 -3.49 -15.14 10.48
N VAL A 285 -4.45 -16.07 10.52
CA VAL A 285 -4.31 -17.40 11.16
C VAL A 285 -3.23 -18.23 10.47
N LEU A 286 -3.25 -18.25 9.11
CA LEU A 286 -2.23 -19.00 8.36
C LEU A 286 -0.87 -18.31 8.45
N LEU A 287 -0.81 -16.97 8.50
CA LEU A 287 0.43 -16.23 8.72
C LEU A 287 1.08 -16.59 10.06
N ASP A 288 0.28 -16.69 11.14
CA ASP A 288 0.77 -17.09 12.46
C ASP A 288 1.21 -18.57 12.48
N GLN A 289 0.55 -19.44 11.71
CA GLN A 289 1.00 -20.82 11.50
C GLN A 289 2.33 -20.89 10.74
N MET A 290 2.51 -20.06 9.70
CA MET A 290 3.79 -19.93 8.99
C MET A 290 4.89 -19.43 9.93
N GLU A 291 4.60 -18.46 10.80
CA GLU A 291 5.55 -17.95 11.80
C GLU A 291 5.94 -19.02 12.82
N THR A 292 4.97 -19.84 13.26
CA THR A 292 5.23 -21.01 14.12
C THR A 292 6.13 -22.02 13.42
N ALA A 293 5.86 -22.31 12.15
CA ALA A 293 6.69 -23.23 11.35
C ALA A 293 8.10 -22.68 11.14
N PHE A 294 8.25 -21.37 10.92
CA PHE A 294 9.55 -20.68 10.85
C PHE A 294 10.36 -20.87 12.15
N HIS A 295 9.77 -20.58 13.31
CA HIS A 295 10.46 -20.74 14.58
C HIS A 295 10.84 -22.19 14.88
N ALA A 296 9.97 -23.16 14.55
CA ALA A 296 10.28 -24.57 14.64
C ALA A 296 11.46 -24.98 13.75
N ALA A 297 11.52 -24.46 12.51
CA ALA A 297 12.63 -24.71 11.60
C ALA A 297 13.96 -24.13 12.14
N VAL A 298 13.94 -22.92 12.73
CA VAL A 298 15.11 -22.31 13.36
C VAL A 298 15.62 -23.17 14.53
N GLN A 299 14.72 -23.61 15.40
CA GLN A 299 15.07 -24.51 16.52
C GLN A 299 15.63 -25.85 16.04
N ALA A 300 15.03 -26.44 15.02
CA ALA A 300 15.53 -27.70 14.47
C ALA A 300 16.92 -27.53 13.85
N ALA A 301 17.20 -26.44 13.16
CA ALA A 301 18.50 -26.15 12.57
C ALA A 301 19.58 -25.95 13.65
N ASP A 302 19.27 -25.24 14.74
CA ASP A 302 20.19 -25.03 15.85
C ASP A 302 20.50 -26.34 16.61
N GLY A 303 19.51 -27.22 16.77
CA GLY A 303 19.65 -28.47 17.52
C GLY A 303 20.38 -29.60 16.80
N THR A 304 20.47 -29.57 15.47
CA THR A 304 20.98 -30.72 14.66
C THR A 304 22.38 -30.54 14.11
N GLN A 305 22.94 -29.33 14.12
CA GLN A 305 24.20 -29.01 13.47
C GLN A 305 25.20 -28.39 14.47
N SER A 306 26.49 -28.64 14.22
CA SER A 306 27.58 -27.96 14.95
C SER A 306 27.70 -26.47 14.60
N VAL A 307 26.72 -25.91 13.88
CA VAL A 307 26.60 -24.52 13.45
C VAL A 307 25.44 -23.90 14.20
N PRO A 308 25.66 -23.05 15.23
CA PRO A 308 24.62 -22.29 15.91
C PRO A 308 23.79 -21.44 14.95
N VAL A 309 22.46 -21.44 15.16
CA VAL A 309 21.49 -20.71 14.34
C VAL A 309 20.65 -19.80 15.24
N SER A 310 20.50 -18.56 14.82
CA SER A 310 19.66 -17.59 15.51
C SER A 310 18.82 -16.78 14.52
N SER A 311 17.68 -16.26 14.96
CA SER A 311 16.87 -15.36 14.16
C SER A 311 16.55 -14.07 14.89
N THR A 312 16.46 -12.98 14.13
CA THR A 312 16.08 -11.66 14.64
C THR A 312 14.91 -11.13 13.81
N PRO A 313 13.82 -10.69 14.42
CA PRO A 313 12.71 -10.07 13.69
C PRO A 313 13.19 -8.77 13.05
N ASN A 314 12.74 -8.56 11.79
CA ASN A 314 13.04 -7.35 11.02
C ASN A 314 11.76 -6.54 10.75
N VAL A 315 10.70 -7.19 10.24
CA VAL A 315 9.41 -6.57 9.98
C VAL A 315 8.29 -7.51 10.40
N SER A 316 7.25 -6.94 11.01
CA SER A 316 6.01 -7.64 11.31
C SER A 316 4.83 -6.71 10.98
N LEU A 317 4.12 -7.00 9.90
CA LEU A 317 2.91 -6.28 9.49
C LEU A 317 1.72 -7.22 9.67
N LYS A 318 0.68 -6.71 10.34
CA LYS A 318 -0.61 -7.39 10.40
C LYS A 318 -1.33 -7.13 9.08
N GLY A 319 -1.86 -8.16 8.45
CA GLY A 319 -2.79 -7.99 7.35
C GLY A 319 -4.08 -7.31 7.81
N ALA A 320 -4.83 -6.78 6.88
CA ALA A 320 -6.12 -6.14 7.14
C ALA A 320 -7.20 -6.73 6.23
N ALA A 321 -8.30 -7.20 6.82
CA ALA A 321 -9.49 -7.54 6.04
C ALA A 321 -10.21 -6.26 5.62
N MET A 322 -10.68 -6.20 4.37
CA MET A 322 -11.53 -5.13 3.91
C MET A 322 -12.95 -5.29 4.45
N ASN A 323 -13.66 -4.18 4.60
CA ASN A 323 -15.03 -4.20 5.11
C ASN A 323 -15.98 -4.89 4.13
N PRO A 324 -16.69 -5.98 4.53
CA PRO A 324 -17.51 -6.77 3.62
C PRO A 324 -18.62 -5.96 2.93
N ASP A 325 -19.25 -5.04 3.65
CA ASP A 325 -20.30 -4.20 3.09
C ASP A 325 -19.77 -3.28 1.98
N LEU A 326 -18.58 -2.72 2.14
CA LEU A 326 -17.93 -1.89 1.13
C LEU A 326 -17.47 -2.73 -0.08
N VAL A 327 -16.95 -3.94 0.18
CA VAL A 327 -16.59 -4.90 -0.87
C VAL A 327 -17.83 -5.23 -1.72
N ASP A 328 -18.97 -5.54 -1.10
CA ASP A 328 -20.23 -5.84 -1.80
C ASP A 328 -20.70 -4.63 -2.64
N MET A 329 -20.51 -3.40 -2.15
CA MET A 329 -20.85 -2.20 -2.91
C MET A 329 -19.95 -2.02 -4.14
N LEU A 330 -18.63 -2.30 -4.02
CA LEU A 330 -17.71 -2.27 -5.15
C LEU A 330 -18.04 -3.36 -6.18
N VAL A 331 -18.39 -4.58 -5.73
CA VAL A 331 -18.90 -5.66 -6.61
C VAL A 331 -20.16 -5.23 -7.38
N ALA A 332 -21.15 -4.67 -6.67
CA ALA A 332 -22.36 -4.17 -7.27
C ALA A 332 -22.09 -3.03 -8.26
N ALA A 333 -21.14 -2.15 -7.96
CA ALA A 333 -20.72 -1.05 -8.82
C ALA A 333 -20.03 -1.54 -10.10
N ALA A 334 -19.09 -2.49 -9.98
CA ALA A 334 -18.45 -3.11 -11.14
C ALA A 334 -19.48 -3.77 -12.06
N THR A 335 -20.42 -4.52 -11.49
CA THR A 335 -21.52 -5.16 -12.24
C THR A 335 -22.39 -4.13 -12.96
N GLU A 336 -22.80 -3.04 -12.29
CA GLU A 336 -23.65 -1.99 -12.85
C GLU A 336 -22.97 -1.23 -13.99
N THR A 337 -21.68 -1.01 -13.88
CA THR A 337 -20.85 -0.34 -14.91
C THR A 337 -20.44 -1.27 -16.05
N GLY A 338 -20.74 -2.57 -15.95
CA GLY A 338 -20.37 -3.59 -16.94
C GLY A 338 -18.90 -3.98 -16.90
N ALA A 339 -18.17 -3.63 -15.84
CA ALA A 339 -16.79 -4.05 -15.65
C ALA A 339 -16.72 -5.50 -15.17
N SER A 340 -15.91 -6.33 -15.84
CA SER A 340 -15.56 -7.64 -15.35
C SER A 340 -14.73 -7.49 -14.06
N HIS A 341 -14.97 -8.35 -13.06
CA HIS A 341 -14.32 -8.21 -11.76
C HIS A 341 -14.01 -9.55 -11.09
N VAL A 342 -13.03 -9.53 -10.20
CA VAL A 342 -12.66 -10.67 -9.35
C VAL A 342 -12.41 -10.19 -7.92
N LEU A 343 -12.77 -11.04 -6.94
CA LEU A 343 -12.37 -10.86 -5.55
C LEU A 343 -10.95 -11.39 -5.38
N MET A 344 -10.04 -10.56 -4.81
CA MET A 344 -8.64 -10.94 -4.66
C MET A 344 -8.00 -10.27 -3.43
N PRO A 345 -6.97 -10.87 -2.83
CA PRO A 345 -6.16 -10.18 -1.83
C PRO A 345 -5.16 -9.24 -2.52
N SER A 346 -4.75 -8.16 -1.82
CA SER A 346 -3.55 -7.41 -2.16
C SER A 346 -2.31 -8.09 -1.63
N GLY A 347 -1.32 -8.34 -2.49
CA GLY A 347 0.01 -8.81 -2.11
C GLY A 347 0.94 -7.71 -1.59
N ALA A 348 0.59 -6.43 -1.83
CA ALA A 348 1.32 -5.25 -1.38
C ALA A 348 0.65 -4.61 -0.15
N GLY A 349 1.42 -3.81 0.62
CA GLY A 349 0.89 -2.93 1.65
C GLY A 349 0.27 -1.69 1.01
N HIS A 350 -0.71 -1.08 1.68
CA HIS A 350 -1.36 0.16 1.24
C HIS A 350 -1.82 0.96 2.45
N ASP A 351 -2.12 2.23 2.29
CA ASP A 351 -2.68 3.07 3.36
C ASP A 351 -4.01 2.50 3.89
N ALA A 352 -4.80 1.86 3.04
CA ALA A 352 -6.03 1.16 3.43
C ALA A 352 -5.80 0.11 4.52
N MET A 353 -4.61 -0.49 4.62
CA MET A 353 -4.27 -1.46 5.68
C MET A 353 -4.31 -0.80 7.07
N ILE A 354 -3.85 0.45 7.15
CA ILE A 354 -3.85 1.22 8.39
C ILE A 354 -5.27 1.70 8.69
N LEU A 355 -5.95 2.31 7.70
CA LEU A 355 -7.30 2.86 7.85
C LEU A 355 -8.32 1.79 8.27
N ALA A 356 -8.20 0.54 7.74
CA ALA A 356 -9.11 -0.57 8.04
C ALA A 356 -9.16 -0.97 9.52
N SER A 357 -8.14 -0.62 10.30
CA SER A 357 -8.12 -0.85 11.75
C SER A 357 -8.93 0.19 12.54
N HIS A 358 -9.34 1.29 11.89
CA HIS A 358 -9.96 2.45 12.55
C HIS A 358 -11.36 2.76 12.02
N ILE A 359 -11.57 2.62 10.70
CA ILE A 359 -12.85 2.85 10.01
C ILE A 359 -13.08 1.79 8.95
N PRO A 360 -14.34 1.56 8.49
CA PRO A 360 -14.59 0.69 7.35
C PRO A 360 -13.78 1.11 6.13
N ALA A 361 -13.00 0.19 5.56
CA ALA A 361 -12.15 0.45 4.39
C ALA A 361 -12.32 -0.62 3.31
N ALA A 362 -12.16 -0.24 2.05
CA ALA A 362 -12.10 -1.15 0.90
C ALA A 362 -11.21 -0.57 -0.21
N MET A 363 -10.78 -1.44 -1.13
CA MET A 363 -9.93 -1.07 -2.26
C MET A 363 -10.42 -1.70 -3.56
N LEU A 364 -10.11 -1.01 -4.66
CA LEU A 364 -10.31 -1.48 -6.02
C LEU A 364 -9.01 -1.37 -6.81
N PHE A 365 -8.64 -2.44 -7.53
CA PHE A 365 -7.49 -2.47 -8.41
C PHE A 365 -7.87 -2.31 -9.88
N VAL A 366 -6.98 -1.66 -10.63
CA VAL A 366 -6.93 -1.71 -12.10
C VAL A 366 -5.73 -2.55 -12.56
N PRO A 367 -5.76 -3.16 -13.76
CA PRO A 367 -4.67 -3.99 -14.27
C PRO A 367 -3.34 -3.24 -14.37
N SER A 368 -2.23 -3.96 -14.14
CA SER A 368 -0.86 -3.48 -14.39
C SER A 368 -0.29 -4.19 -15.62
N ILE A 369 0.14 -3.45 -16.64
CA ILE A 369 0.71 -4.02 -17.88
C ILE A 369 1.98 -4.80 -17.54
N GLY A 370 2.01 -6.08 -17.90
CA GLY A 370 3.09 -7.01 -17.58
C GLY A 370 3.26 -7.26 -16.08
N GLY A 371 2.28 -6.87 -15.25
CA GLY A 371 2.35 -6.98 -13.79
C GLY A 371 3.44 -6.11 -13.15
N ARG A 372 3.91 -5.08 -13.85
CA ARG A 372 5.03 -4.24 -13.39
C ARG A 372 4.58 -3.18 -12.41
N SER A 373 5.35 -3.03 -11.34
CA SER A 373 5.32 -1.91 -10.39
C SER A 373 6.71 -1.69 -9.80
N HIS A 374 6.95 -0.54 -9.15
CA HIS A 374 8.25 -0.12 -8.61
C HIS A 374 9.36 -0.07 -9.68
N ASP A 375 8.97 0.24 -10.91
CA ASP A 375 9.84 0.31 -12.09
C ASP A 375 9.33 1.42 -13.02
N THR A 376 10.24 2.11 -13.70
CA THR A 376 9.87 3.21 -14.61
C THR A 376 9.02 2.77 -15.81
N SER A 377 8.93 1.48 -16.11
CA SER A 377 8.08 0.93 -17.17
C SER A 377 6.66 0.57 -16.69
N GLU A 378 6.32 0.80 -15.39
CA GLU A 378 4.97 0.63 -14.86
C GLU A 378 3.96 1.41 -15.69
N ASN A 379 2.88 0.73 -16.06
CA ASN A 379 1.82 1.35 -16.83
C ASN A 379 0.50 0.58 -16.71
N THR A 380 -0.59 1.28 -16.98
CA THR A 380 -1.94 0.76 -17.16
C THR A 380 -2.54 1.38 -18.41
N SER A 381 -3.33 0.63 -19.19
CA SER A 381 -3.96 1.21 -20.38
C SER A 381 -4.97 2.30 -19.99
N GLU A 382 -5.13 3.34 -20.83
CA GLU A 382 -6.13 4.37 -20.57
C GLU A 382 -7.57 3.79 -20.53
N VAL A 383 -7.80 2.70 -21.26
CA VAL A 383 -9.08 2.01 -21.24
C VAL A 383 -9.35 1.40 -19.87
N ASP A 384 -8.35 0.76 -19.28
CA ASP A 384 -8.48 0.12 -17.97
C ASP A 384 -8.56 1.16 -16.85
N ILE A 385 -7.81 2.29 -16.96
CA ILE A 385 -7.93 3.43 -16.04
C ILE A 385 -9.38 3.95 -16.07
N ARG A 386 -9.97 4.18 -17.26
CA ARG A 386 -11.35 4.68 -17.40
C ARG A 386 -12.38 3.70 -16.86
N ARG A 387 -12.23 2.40 -17.15
CA ARG A 387 -13.12 1.35 -16.63
C ARG A 387 -13.05 1.25 -15.11
N GLY A 388 -11.83 1.23 -14.55
CA GLY A 388 -11.62 1.23 -13.12
C GLY A 388 -12.19 2.48 -12.45
N PHE A 389 -11.98 3.65 -13.06
CA PHE A 389 -12.54 4.90 -12.55
C PHE A 389 -14.08 4.88 -12.50
N LYS A 390 -14.77 4.41 -13.56
CA LYS A 390 -16.23 4.27 -13.57
C LYS A 390 -16.72 3.36 -12.45
N ALA A 391 -16.09 2.20 -12.29
CA ALA A 391 -16.46 1.24 -11.24
C ALA A 391 -16.22 1.84 -9.84
N PHE A 392 -15.09 2.52 -9.63
CA PHE A 392 -14.77 3.19 -8.38
C PHE A 392 -15.75 4.32 -8.06
N ALA A 393 -16.09 5.16 -9.05
CA ALA A 393 -17.04 6.25 -8.91
C ALA A 393 -18.43 5.75 -8.51
N ALA A 394 -18.91 4.69 -9.17
CA ALA A 394 -20.18 4.05 -8.82
C ALA A 394 -20.15 3.43 -7.42
N GLY A 395 -19.00 2.88 -7.00
CA GLY A 395 -18.80 2.35 -5.65
C GLY A 395 -18.86 3.45 -4.58
N ALA A 396 -18.22 4.59 -4.84
CA ALA A 396 -18.30 5.76 -3.97
C ALA A 396 -19.75 6.29 -3.86
N ASP A 397 -20.49 6.40 -4.97
CA ASP A 397 -21.89 6.79 -4.97
C ASP A 397 -22.75 5.86 -4.10
N LYS A 398 -22.61 4.54 -4.28
CA LYS A 398 -23.35 3.54 -3.48
C LYS A 398 -23.04 3.66 -1.99
N THR A 399 -21.78 3.92 -1.66
CA THR A 399 -21.33 4.13 -0.26
C THR A 399 -21.97 5.37 0.32
N ILE A 400 -21.98 6.50 -0.40
CA ILE A 400 -22.63 7.75 -0.01
C ILE A 400 -24.14 7.54 0.20
N GLU A 401 -24.82 6.90 -0.75
CA GLU A 401 -26.25 6.63 -0.64
C GLU A 401 -26.59 5.77 0.58
N ARG A 402 -25.81 4.73 0.85
CA ARG A 402 -26.03 3.87 2.02
C ARG A 402 -25.86 4.64 3.33
N LEU A 403 -24.81 5.45 3.44
CA LEU A 403 -24.53 6.26 4.62
C LEU A 403 -25.62 7.32 4.83
N ALA A 404 -26.09 7.99 3.77
CA ALA A 404 -27.14 8.97 3.85
C ALA A 404 -28.48 8.35 4.33
N ARG A 405 -28.83 7.15 3.87
CA ARG A 405 -30.00 6.40 4.35
C ARG A 405 -29.88 6.03 5.83
N ALA A 406 -28.69 5.62 6.28
CA ALA A 406 -28.44 5.26 7.67
C ALA A 406 -28.52 6.48 8.62
N SER A 407 -28.21 7.69 8.13
CA SER A 407 -28.30 8.96 8.88
C SER A 407 -29.70 9.56 8.94
N GLY A 408 -30.73 8.89 8.37
CA GLY A 408 -32.12 9.37 8.38
C GLY A 408 -32.39 10.57 7.48
N THR A 409 -31.47 10.96 6.62
CA THR A 409 -31.64 12.06 5.65
C THR A 409 -32.27 11.52 4.39
N PRO A 410 -33.44 12.03 3.90
CA PRO A 410 -34.04 11.57 2.65
C PRO A 410 -33.09 11.83 1.47
N ALA A 411 -32.86 10.80 0.64
CA ALA A 411 -32.13 10.96 -0.61
C ALA A 411 -32.80 12.06 -1.45
N ALA A 412 -32.01 13.01 -2.00
CA ALA A 412 -32.51 14.04 -2.88
C ALA A 412 -33.13 13.37 -4.13
N VAL A 413 -34.44 13.45 -4.26
CA VAL A 413 -35.19 12.90 -5.37
C VAL A 413 -34.77 13.61 -6.66
N SER A 414 -34.11 12.88 -7.57
CA SER A 414 -33.77 13.35 -8.92
C SER A 414 -35.01 13.92 -9.63
N LYS A 415 -34.96 15.21 -9.99
CA LYS A 415 -36.05 15.94 -10.70
C LYS A 415 -36.38 15.44 -12.10
N ARG A 416 -35.84 14.32 -12.57
CA ARG A 416 -36.04 13.80 -13.94
C ARG A 416 -37.32 13.00 -14.15
N GLN A 417 -38.19 12.81 -13.14
CA GLN A 417 -39.43 12.06 -13.28
C GLN A 417 -40.70 12.91 -13.42
N LYS A 418 -40.64 14.24 -13.42
CA LYS A 418 -41.82 15.12 -13.49
C LYS A 418 -42.09 15.70 -14.89
N GLU A 419 -41.30 15.42 -15.92
CA GLU A 419 -41.54 15.95 -17.30
C GLU A 419 -42.13 14.94 -18.28
N ARG A 420 -42.64 13.81 -17.80
CA ARG A 420 -43.31 12.81 -18.67
C ARG A 420 -44.83 12.66 -18.43
N THR A 421 -45.43 13.54 -17.65
CA THR A 421 -46.88 13.58 -17.48
C THR A 421 -47.37 15.04 -17.45
N SER A 422 -47.29 15.71 -18.57
CA SER A 422 -48.09 16.87 -18.94
C SER A 422 -48.16 16.98 -20.47
#